data_69ee8ffce1f407db28459a61bcfb2bb4
#
_entry.id   69ee8ffce1f407db28459a61bcfb2bb4
#
_cell.length_a   1.000
_cell.length_b   1.000
_cell.length_c   1.000
_cell.angle_alpha   90.00
_cell.angle_beta   90.00
_cell.angle_gamma   90.00
#
_symmetry.space_group_name_H-M   'P 1'
#
loop_
_entity.id
_entity.type
_entity.pdbx_description
1 polymer ?
#
loop_
_entity_poly.entity_id
_entity_poly.type
_entity_poly.pdbx_seq_one_letter_code
_entity_poly.pdbx_strand_id
1 'polypeptide(L)'
;LMAWAFLAFPDTPREFRAGLLDICLDEVRHMGFYRKHIENLGHRVGEFPVRDWFWERVPSCAKPAEFVAVLGMGFEGGNLEHAHLFAERFRAIGDEDGARLQERVAAEEVAHVRFAVRWFEAWTGGQDFTTWLAHLPKPLSPMLMRGEPLRPELRRRAGLGEPFIEELRAWQPLPSGS
;
A
#
# COMPACT_ATOMS: atom_id res chain seq x y z
N LEU A 1 0.42 3.89 -10.98
CA LEU A 1 -0.24 4.86 -10.10
C LEU A 1 0.71 5.97 -9.64
N MET A 2 1.97 5.68 -9.28
CA MET A 2 2.97 6.70 -8.91
C MET A 2 3.23 7.71 -10.03
N ALA A 3 3.42 7.24 -11.27
CA ALA A 3 3.59 8.11 -12.43
C ALA A 3 2.34 8.97 -12.70
N TRP A 4 1.14 8.44 -12.46
CA TRP A 4 -0.10 9.21 -12.53
C TRP A 4 -0.10 10.35 -11.51
N ALA A 5 0.21 10.05 -10.24
CA ALA A 5 0.24 11.07 -9.18
C ALA A 5 1.28 12.17 -9.46
N PHE A 6 2.41 11.80 -10.05
CA PHE A 6 3.43 12.75 -10.47
C PHE A 6 2.90 13.79 -11.47
N LEU A 7 1.96 13.41 -12.34
CA LEU A 7 1.31 14.29 -13.30
C LEU A 7 0.08 14.99 -12.72
N ALA A 8 -0.69 14.29 -11.88
CA ALA A 8 -1.91 14.83 -11.29
C ALA A 8 -1.65 15.95 -10.26
N PHE A 9 -0.49 15.90 -9.59
CA PHE A 9 -0.13 16.85 -8.53
C PHE A 9 1.18 17.61 -8.85
N PRO A 10 1.21 18.44 -9.91
CA PRO A 10 2.44 19.08 -10.39
C PRO A 10 3.03 20.10 -9.40
N ASP A 11 2.19 20.72 -8.57
CA ASP A 11 2.57 21.77 -7.63
C ASP A 11 3.02 21.26 -6.25
N THR A 12 3.20 19.94 -6.11
CA THR A 12 3.71 19.34 -4.87
C THR A 12 5.21 19.65 -4.67
N PRO A 13 5.71 19.66 -3.41
CA PRO A 13 7.10 19.93 -3.11
C PRO A 13 8.08 19.05 -3.91
N ARG A 14 9.23 19.62 -4.26
CA ARG A 14 10.26 18.90 -5.02
C ARG A 14 10.70 17.61 -4.32
N GLU A 15 10.78 17.63 -2.99
CA GLU A 15 11.16 16.49 -2.18
C GLU A 15 10.11 15.37 -2.24
N PHE A 16 8.84 15.72 -2.28
CA PHE A 16 7.76 14.74 -2.49
C PHE A 16 7.89 14.11 -3.88
N ARG A 17 8.08 14.94 -4.90
CA ARG A 17 8.19 14.46 -6.29
C ARG A 17 9.41 13.57 -6.50
N ALA A 18 10.54 13.91 -5.87
CA ALA A 18 11.75 13.08 -5.91
C ALA A 18 11.49 11.71 -5.26
N GLY A 19 10.94 11.68 -4.04
CA GLY A 19 10.62 10.42 -3.36
C GLY A 19 9.55 9.60 -4.07
N LEU A 20 8.56 10.25 -4.70
CA LEU A 20 7.57 9.55 -5.52
C LEU A 20 8.21 8.90 -6.76
N LEU A 21 9.23 9.53 -7.36
CA LEU A 21 9.99 8.94 -8.45
C LEU A 21 10.82 7.74 -7.98
N ASP A 22 11.45 7.83 -6.81
CA ASP A 22 12.21 6.72 -6.23
C ASP A 22 11.29 5.51 -6.00
N ILE A 23 10.09 5.73 -5.42
CA ILE A 23 9.08 4.67 -5.27
C ILE A 23 8.66 4.11 -6.63
N CYS A 24 8.43 4.96 -7.63
CA CYS A 24 8.08 4.51 -8.99
C CYS A 24 9.15 3.56 -9.58
N LEU A 25 10.42 3.85 -9.36
CA LEU A 25 11.53 3.00 -9.81
C LEU A 25 11.57 1.67 -9.03
N ASP A 26 11.27 1.69 -7.74
CA ASP A 26 11.14 0.48 -6.94
C ASP A 26 10.00 -0.40 -7.45
N GLU A 27 8.83 0.18 -7.75
CA GLU A 27 7.68 -0.55 -8.30
C GLU A 27 7.98 -1.18 -9.68
N VAL A 28 8.74 -0.48 -10.54
CA VAL A 28 9.21 -1.06 -11.82
C VAL A 28 10.11 -2.27 -11.56
N ARG A 29 10.96 -2.21 -10.54
CA ARG A 29 11.80 -3.33 -10.12
C ARG A 29 10.98 -4.48 -9.56
N HIS A 30 9.98 -4.22 -8.70
CA HIS A 30 9.04 -5.21 -8.17
C HIS A 30 8.28 -5.92 -9.30
N MET A 31 7.75 -5.18 -10.26
CA MET A 31 7.13 -5.77 -11.46
C MET A 31 8.08 -6.69 -12.22
N GLY A 32 9.36 -6.32 -12.32
CA GLY A 32 10.39 -7.18 -12.92
C GLY A 32 10.58 -8.50 -12.17
N PHE A 33 10.55 -8.47 -10.83
CA PHE A 33 10.64 -9.68 -10.00
C PHE A 33 9.43 -10.60 -10.20
N TYR A 34 8.21 -10.05 -10.14
CA TYR A 34 6.98 -10.81 -10.37
C TYR A 34 6.93 -11.39 -11.77
N ARG A 35 7.27 -10.61 -12.80
CA ARG A 35 7.33 -11.09 -14.18
C ARG A 35 8.25 -12.29 -14.32
N LYS A 36 9.48 -12.18 -13.80
CA LYS A 36 10.45 -13.29 -13.85
C LYS A 36 9.94 -14.55 -13.15
N HIS A 37 9.30 -14.38 -11.99
CA HIS A 37 8.72 -15.50 -11.24
C HIS A 37 7.59 -16.18 -12.03
N ILE A 38 6.68 -15.40 -12.64
CA ILE A 38 5.61 -15.91 -13.51
C ILE A 38 6.20 -16.69 -14.69
N GLU A 39 7.24 -16.17 -15.34
CA GLU A 39 7.94 -16.83 -16.45
C GLU A 39 8.60 -18.15 -16.01
N ASN A 40 9.19 -18.19 -14.82
CA ASN A 40 9.78 -19.41 -14.24
C ASN A 40 8.71 -20.50 -13.95
N LEU A 41 7.47 -20.09 -13.67
CA LEU A 41 6.33 -21.00 -13.52
C LEU A 41 5.75 -21.48 -14.88
N GLY A 42 6.30 -21.03 -16.01
CA GLY A 42 5.86 -21.40 -17.36
C GLY A 42 4.72 -20.56 -17.91
N HIS A 43 4.44 -19.41 -17.31
CA HIS A 43 3.36 -18.50 -17.70
C HIS A 43 3.89 -17.15 -18.21
N ARG A 44 2.99 -16.31 -18.73
CA ARG A 44 3.30 -14.97 -19.22
C ARG A 44 2.37 -13.94 -18.58
N VAL A 45 2.87 -12.71 -18.36
CA VAL A 45 2.03 -11.57 -18.01
C VAL A 45 1.01 -11.35 -19.14
N GLY A 46 -0.26 -11.17 -18.78
CA GLY A 46 -1.37 -11.05 -19.72
C GLY A 46 -2.04 -12.37 -20.10
N GLU A 47 -1.53 -13.52 -19.64
CA GLU A 47 -2.16 -14.84 -19.88
C GLU A 47 -3.46 -15.02 -19.07
N PHE A 48 -3.52 -14.45 -17.88
CA PHE A 48 -4.68 -14.50 -17.02
C PHE A 48 -5.35 -13.13 -16.89
N PRO A 49 -6.68 -13.08 -16.71
CA PRO A 49 -7.38 -11.82 -16.48
C PRO A 49 -6.93 -11.20 -15.15
N VAL A 50 -6.81 -9.88 -15.13
CA VAL A 50 -6.49 -9.08 -13.96
C VAL A 50 -7.62 -8.09 -13.66
N ARG A 51 -7.65 -7.58 -12.44
CA ARG A 51 -8.59 -6.54 -12.03
C ARG A 51 -7.90 -5.18 -12.08
N ASP A 52 -8.60 -4.19 -12.63
CA ASP A 52 -8.15 -2.78 -12.63
C ASP A 52 -8.54 -2.04 -11.35
N TRP A 53 -8.76 -2.77 -10.27
CA TRP A 53 -9.38 -2.29 -9.03
C TRP A 53 -8.69 -1.07 -8.42
N PHE A 54 -7.36 -1.01 -8.43
CA PHE A 54 -6.59 0.13 -7.95
C PHE A 54 -6.71 1.33 -8.89
N TRP A 55 -6.70 1.10 -10.21
CA TRP A 55 -6.87 2.12 -11.24
C TRP A 55 -8.25 2.73 -11.25
N GLU A 56 -9.26 2.01 -10.84
CA GLU A 56 -10.62 2.53 -10.70
C GLU A 56 -10.76 3.48 -9.50
N ARG A 57 -9.88 3.40 -8.50
CA ARG A 57 -10.02 4.09 -7.20
C ARG A 57 -8.99 5.16 -6.95
N VAL A 58 -7.72 4.88 -7.15
CA VAL A 58 -6.65 5.83 -6.83
C VAL A 58 -6.73 7.11 -7.67
N PRO A 59 -7.03 7.09 -8.97
CA PRO A 59 -7.22 8.30 -9.76
C PRO A 59 -8.43 9.17 -9.36
N SER A 60 -9.28 8.72 -8.45
CA SER A 60 -10.35 9.55 -7.87
C SER A 60 -9.88 10.50 -6.76
N CYS A 61 -8.63 10.35 -6.29
CA CYS A 61 -8.03 11.24 -5.30
C CYS A 61 -7.88 12.65 -5.90
N ALA A 62 -8.55 13.62 -5.30
CA ALA A 62 -8.52 15.01 -5.76
C ALA A 62 -7.33 15.81 -5.21
N LYS A 63 -6.71 15.31 -4.14
CA LYS A 63 -5.61 15.99 -3.42
C LYS A 63 -4.46 15.04 -3.15
N PRO A 64 -3.22 15.55 -3.07
CA PRO A 64 -2.07 14.70 -2.77
C PRO A 64 -2.16 14.04 -1.38
N ALA A 65 -2.81 14.66 -0.39
CA ALA A 65 -3.06 14.06 0.92
C ALA A 65 -3.97 12.82 0.82
N GLU A 66 -5.03 12.86 -0.02
CA GLU A 66 -5.89 11.70 -0.28
C GLU A 66 -5.11 10.57 -0.98
N PHE A 67 -4.26 10.92 -1.94
CA PHE A 67 -3.43 9.94 -2.64
C PHE A 67 -2.51 9.18 -1.69
N VAL A 68 -1.77 9.86 -0.81
CA VAL A 68 -0.89 9.19 0.15
C VAL A 68 -1.68 8.44 1.22
N ALA A 69 -2.87 8.92 1.60
CA ALA A 69 -3.76 8.21 2.53
C ALA A 69 -4.28 6.90 1.92
N VAL A 70 -4.67 6.91 0.65
CA VAL A 70 -5.26 5.76 -0.04
C VAL A 70 -4.20 4.77 -0.48
N LEU A 71 -3.21 5.23 -1.25
CA LEU A 71 -2.21 4.32 -1.82
C LEU A 71 -1.17 3.93 -0.77
N GLY A 72 -0.42 4.88 -0.25
CA GLY A 72 0.72 4.58 0.60
C GLY A 72 0.34 4.07 1.99
N MET A 73 -0.45 4.85 2.78
CA MET A 73 -0.88 4.40 4.11
C MET A 73 -1.91 3.27 4.03
N GLY A 74 -2.75 3.27 3.00
CA GLY A 74 -3.82 2.31 2.79
C GLY A 74 -3.34 1.01 2.14
N PHE A 75 -3.20 1.00 0.82
CA PHE A 75 -2.95 -0.25 0.07
C PHE A 75 -1.55 -0.81 0.30
N GLU A 76 -0.50 0.02 0.25
CA GLU A 76 0.86 -0.41 0.57
C GLU A 76 0.97 -0.73 2.08
N GLY A 77 0.27 0.03 2.94
CA GLY A 77 0.11 -0.29 4.35
C GLY A 77 -0.50 -1.67 4.59
N GLY A 78 -1.55 -2.04 3.83
CA GLY A 78 -2.14 -3.39 3.85
C GLY A 78 -1.20 -4.47 3.32
N ASN A 79 -0.35 -4.10 2.36
CA ASN A 79 0.63 -5.03 1.78
C ASN A 79 1.72 -5.46 2.78
N LEU A 80 1.95 -4.66 3.84
CA LEU A 80 2.85 -5.08 4.94
C LEU A 80 2.42 -6.41 5.57
N GLU A 81 1.12 -6.69 5.63
CA GLU A 81 0.57 -7.94 6.14
C GLU A 81 0.34 -8.96 5.01
N HIS A 82 -0.25 -8.52 3.90
CA HIS A 82 -0.63 -9.41 2.78
C HIS A 82 0.57 -10.11 2.16
N ALA A 83 1.69 -9.41 1.96
CA ALA A 83 2.87 -10.03 1.38
C ALA A 83 3.43 -11.16 2.28
N HIS A 84 3.41 -10.99 3.60
CA HIS A 84 3.79 -12.07 4.51
C HIS A 84 2.83 -13.27 4.44
N LEU A 85 1.53 -13.02 4.37
CA LEU A 85 0.54 -14.09 4.20
C LEU A 85 0.74 -14.82 2.87
N PHE A 86 1.04 -14.10 1.80
CA PHE A 86 1.34 -14.74 0.51
C PHE A 86 2.66 -15.53 0.55
N ALA A 87 3.69 -15.05 1.25
CA ALA A 87 4.92 -15.81 1.45
C ALA A 87 4.66 -17.15 2.15
N GLU A 88 3.84 -17.15 3.21
CA GLU A 88 3.43 -18.38 3.89
C GLU A 88 2.67 -19.34 2.96
N ARG A 89 1.76 -18.81 2.13
CA ARG A 89 1.01 -19.61 1.15
C ARG A 89 1.89 -20.22 0.06
N PHE A 90 2.86 -19.46 -0.46
CA PHE A 90 3.85 -19.98 -1.41
C PHE A 90 4.68 -21.10 -0.79
N ARG A 91 5.12 -20.94 0.46
CA ARG A 91 5.84 -22.04 1.17
C ARG A 91 4.98 -23.27 1.35
N ALA A 92 3.71 -23.12 1.68
CA ALA A 92 2.80 -24.23 1.90
C ALA A 92 2.62 -25.12 0.66
N ILE A 93 2.83 -24.57 -0.55
CA ILE A 93 2.80 -25.33 -1.82
C ILE A 93 4.20 -25.64 -2.37
N GLY A 94 5.26 -25.37 -1.61
CA GLY A 94 6.65 -25.67 -2.00
C GLY A 94 7.31 -24.64 -2.91
N ASP A 95 6.69 -23.47 -3.13
CA ASP A 95 7.27 -22.38 -3.91
C ASP A 95 8.09 -21.42 -3.02
N GLU A 96 9.32 -21.83 -2.73
CA GLU A 96 10.26 -21.04 -1.94
C GLU A 96 10.73 -19.76 -2.64
N ASP A 97 10.78 -19.74 -3.97
CA ASP A 97 11.16 -18.56 -4.74
C ASP A 97 10.07 -17.49 -4.66
N GLY A 98 8.81 -17.88 -4.82
CA GLY A 98 7.66 -17.01 -4.60
C GLY A 98 7.60 -16.45 -3.19
N ALA A 99 7.86 -17.29 -2.18
CA ALA A 99 7.91 -16.86 -0.78
C ALA A 99 8.99 -15.80 -0.54
N ARG A 100 10.23 -16.04 -0.97
CA ARG A 100 11.34 -15.08 -0.85
C ARG A 100 11.07 -13.76 -1.59
N LEU A 101 10.41 -13.84 -2.75
CA LEU A 101 10.02 -12.66 -3.51
C LEU A 101 9.06 -11.79 -2.69
N GLN A 102 8.01 -12.37 -2.11
CA GLN A 102 7.03 -11.66 -1.28
C GLN A 102 7.68 -11.03 -0.05
N GLU A 103 8.56 -11.73 0.63
CA GLU A 103 9.30 -11.21 1.79
C GLU A 103 10.21 -10.03 1.44
N ARG A 104 10.85 -10.11 0.28
CA ARG A 104 11.69 -9.02 -0.22
C ARG A 104 10.86 -7.76 -0.49
N VAL A 105 9.77 -7.89 -1.24
CA VAL A 105 8.87 -6.76 -1.52
C VAL A 105 8.32 -6.19 -0.22
N ALA A 106 7.82 -7.03 0.71
CA ALA A 106 7.32 -6.59 2.01
C ALA A 106 8.33 -5.77 2.81
N ALA A 107 9.60 -6.13 2.76
CA ALA A 107 10.66 -5.39 3.46
C ALA A 107 10.91 -4.00 2.86
N GLU A 108 10.77 -3.86 1.54
CA GLU A 108 10.95 -2.60 0.81
C GLU A 108 9.71 -1.68 0.98
N GLU A 109 8.48 -2.23 1.03
CA GLU A 109 7.22 -1.50 1.25
C GLU A 109 7.19 -0.65 2.54
N VAL A 110 7.91 -1.04 3.57
CA VAL A 110 8.01 -0.24 4.82
C VAL A 110 8.50 1.18 4.54
N ALA A 111 9.39 1.37 3.57
CA ALA A 111 9.91 2.69 3.20
C ALA A 111 8.85 3.50 2.43
N HIS A 112 8.07 2.87 1.56
CA HIS A 112 6.97 3.49 0.82
C HIS A 112 5.88 3.99 1.77
N VAL A 113 5.45 3.14 2.72
CA VAL A 113 4.47 3.54 3.74
C VAL A 113 5.02 4.68 4.60
N ARG A 114 6.29 4.64 4.99
CA ARG A 114 6.92 5.74 5.76
C ARG A 114 6.92 7.06 5.00
N PHE A 115 7.19 7.02 3.70
CA PHE A 115 7.10 8.19 2.84
C PHE A 115 5.67 8.77 2.86
N ALA A 116 4.65 7.93 2.73
CA ALA A 116 3.26 8.34 2.75
C ALA A 116 2.84 8.93 4.10
N VAL A 117 3.20 8.29 5.22
CA VAL A 117 2.94 8.79 6.59
C VAL A 117 3.53 10.18 6.78
N ARG A 118 4.81 10.37 6.41
CA ARG A 118 5.48 11.67 6.53
C ARG A 118 4.76 12.77 5.76
N TRP A 119 4.35 12.50 4.52
CA TRP A 119 3.69 13.51 3.70
C TRP A 119 2.24 13.73 4.09
N PHE A 120 1.55 12.70 4.55
CA PHE A 120 0.22 12.84 5.13
C PHE A 120 0.26 13.77 6.33
N GLU A 121 1.15 13.52 7.29
CA GLU A 121 1.35 14.38 8.46
C GLU A 121 1.69 15.82 8.07
N ALA A 122 2.57 16.02 7.11
CA ALA A 122 2.98 17.35 6.66
C ALA A 122 1.80 18.17 6.07
N TRP A 123 0.85 17.50 5.42
CA TRP A 123 -0.28 18.19 4.78
C TRP A 123 -1.53 18.28 5.63
N THR A 124 -1.68 17.44 6.63
CA THR A 124 -2.88 17.39 7.49
C THR A 124 -2.63 17.89 8.91
N GLY A 125 -1.37 18.06 9.30
CA GLY A 125 -0.96 18.47 10.63
C GLY A 125 -0.88 17.34 11.65
N GLY A 126 -1.11 16.10 11.26
CA GLY A 126 -1.03 14.92 12.12
C GLY A 126 -1.23 13.62 11.38
N GLN A 127 -1.07 12.51 12.10
CA GLN A 127 -1.27 11.17 11.58
C GLN A 127 -2.33 10.38 12.37
N ASP A 128 -3.30 11.08 12.96
CA ASP A 128 -4.37 10.43 13.69
C ASP A 128 -5.31 9.65 12.75
N PHE A 129 -5.90 8.59 13.29
CA PHE A 129 -6.73 7.65 12.53
C PHE A 129 -7.99 8.32 11.97
N THR A 130 -8.63 9.21 12.73
CA THR A 130 -9.85 9.90 12.30
C THR A 130 -9.59 10.80 11.11
N THR A 131 -8.48 11.55 11.14
CA THR A 131 -8.03 12.38 10.01
C THR A 131 -7.74 11.53 8.80
N TRP A 132 -7.02 10.41 8.96
CA TRP A 132 -6.75 9.48 7.85
C TRP A 132 -8.05 8.90 7.27
N LEU A 133 -8.98 8.44 8.12
CA LEU A 133 -10.28 7.90 7.70
C LEU A 133 -11.09 8.90 6.87
N ALA A 134 -11.04 10.20 7.23
CA ALA A 134 -11.71 11.28 6.50
C ALA A 134 -11.11 11.53 5.10
N HIS A 135 -9.88 11.07 4.83
CA HIS A 135 -9.21 11.16 3.54
C HIS A 135 -9.40 9.92 2.67
N LEU A 136 -10.16 8.93 3.11
CA LEU A 136 -10.50 7.76 2.30
C LEU A 136 -11.79 8.01 1.53
N PRO A 137 -11.75 8.10 0.19
CA PRO A 137 -12.96 8.24 -0.61
C PRO A 137 -13.83 6.96 -0.51
N LYS A 138 -15.14 7.12 -0.45
CA LYS A 138 -16.06 5.96 -0.46
C LYS A 138 -15.92 5.20 -1.80
N PRO A 139 -15.97 3.86 -1.81
CA PRO A 139 -16.31 2.95 -0.69
C PRO A 139 -15.09 2.41 0.09
N LEU A 140 -13.92 3.05 0.02
CA LEU A 140 -12.74 2.57 0.73
C LEU A 140 -12.94 2.63 2.25
N SER A 141 -12.38 1.65 2.93
CA SER A 141 -12.50 1.53 4.38
C SER A 141 -11.24 0.92 4.98
N PRO A 142 -11.00 1.09 6.28
CA PRO A 142 -9.87 0.48 6.98
C PRO A 142 -9.76 -1.04 6.83
N MET A 143 -10.88 -1.75 6.62
CA MET A 143 -10.88 -3.20 6.37
C MET A 143 -10.09 -3.60 5.11
N LEU A 144 -10.09 -2.73 4.09
CA LEU A 144 -9.34 -2.96 2.85
C LEU A 144 -7.86 -2.59 2.97
N MET A 145 -7.52 -1.87 4.04
CA MET A 145 -6.21 -1.25 4.27
C MET A 145 -5.40 -1.97 5.36
N ARG A 146 -5.86 -3.11 5.82
CA ARG A 146 -5.16 -3.96 6.79
C ARG A 146 -5.25 -5.43 6.39
N GLY A 147 -4.21 -6.20 6.74
CA GLY A 147 -4.27 -7.66 6.68
C GLY A 147 -4.66 -8.30 8.01
N GLU A 148 -4.91 -9.59 7.97
CA GLU A 148 -5.17 -10.43 9.13
C GLU A 148 -4.12 -11.56 9.18
N PRO A 149 -3.35 -11.69 10.26
CA PRO A 149 -3.29 -10.78 11.41
C PRO A 149 -2.56 -9.46 11.12
N LEU A 150 -3.00 -8.38 11.77
CA LEU A 150 -2.29 -7.09 11.73
C LEU A 150 -0.88 -7.26 12.31
N ARG A 151 0.12 -6.62 11.69
CA ARG A 151 1.53 -6.64 12.12
C ARG A 151 1.97 -5.25 12.64
N PRO A 152 1.73 -4.93 13.91
CA PRO A 152 2.01 -3.60 14.48
C PRO A 152 3.46 -3.16 14.35
N GLU A 153 4.39 -4.10 14.46
CA GLU A 153 5.82 -3.85 14.36
C GLU A 153 6.24 -3.27 13.00
N LEU A 154 5.61 -3.71 11.92
CA LEU A 154 5.88 -3.18 10.58
C LEU A 154 5.31 -1.78 10.42
N ARG A 155 4.13 -1.52 10.97
CA ARG A 155 3.49 -0.21 10.95
C ARG A 155 4.25 0.81 11.79
N ARG A 156 4.78 0.41 12.97
CA ARG A 156 5.70 1.25 13.75
C ARG A 156 6.98 1.57 12.98
N ARG A 157 7.56 0.59 12.31
CA ARG A 157 8.73 0.81 11.45
C ARG A 157 8.43 1.76 10.30
N ALA A 158 7.20 1.79 9.81
CA ALA A 158 6.73 2.74 8.81
C ALA A 158 6.42 4.13 9.40
N GLY A 159 6.51 4.33 10.72
CA GLY A 159 6.33 5.64 11.37
C GLY A 159 4.93 5.89 11.91
N LEU A 160 4.02 4.91 11.86
CA LEU A 160 2.69 5.04 12.46
C LEU A 160 2.77 4.93 13.98
N GLY A 161 2.07 5.84 14.68
CA GLY A 161 1.97 5.87 16.13
C GLY A 161 1.04 4.78 16.68
N GLU A 162 1.25 4.41 17.94
CA GLU A 162 0.47 3.39 18.64
C GLU A 162 -1.05 3.67 18.60
N PRO A 163 -1.52 4.91 18.86
CA PRO A 163 -2.95 5.22 18.79
C PRO A 163 -3.56 4.87 17.42
N PHE A 164 -2.90 5.23 16.32
CA PHE A 164 -3.37 4.90 14.97
C PHE A 164 -3.47 3.38 14.76
N ILE A 165 -2.46 2.63 15.21
CA ILE A 165 -2.40 1.17 15.03
C ILE A 165 -3.52 0.49 15.81
N GLU A 166 -3.80 0.94 17.04
CA GLU A 166 -4.88 0.38 17.87
C GLU A 166 -6.26 0.71 17.29
N GLU A 167 -6.48 1.92 16.82
CA GLU A 167 -7.75 2.29 16.17
C GLU A 167 -7.94 1.50 14.86
N LEU A 168 -6.91 1.34 14.04
CA LEU A 168 -6.95 0.52 12.84
C LEU A 168 -7.29 -0.95 13.18
N ARG A 169 -6.71 -1.50 14.25
CA ARG A 169 -6.99 -2.86 14.72
C ARG A 169 -8.44 -3.01 15.20
N ALA A 170 -8.90 -2.05 15.98
CA ALA A 170 -10.22 -2.09 16.60
C ALA A 170 -11.36 -1.74 15.62
N TRP A 171 -11.05 -1.09 14.51
CA TRP A 171 -12.07 -0.60 13.58
C TRP A 171 -12.93 -1.73 13.03
N GLN A 172 -14.25 -1.51 13.05
CA GLN A 172 -15.26 -2.39 12.46
C GLN A 172 -16.19 -1.57 11.57
N PRO A 173 -16.68 -2.11 10.47
CA PRO A 173 -17.70 -1.45 9.67
C PRO A 173 -18.97 -1.26 10.51
N LEU A 174 -19.66 -0.15 10.28
CA LEU A 174 -20.98 0.03 10.88
C LEU A 174 -21.88 -1.14 10.45
N PRO A 175 -22.75 -1.66 11.35
CA PRO A 175 -23.73 -2.68 10.98
C PRO A 175 -24.52 -2.22 9.75
N SER A 176 -24.63 -3.09 8.74
CA SER A 176 -25.44 -2.80 7.57
C SER A 176 -26.91 -2.75 8.03
N GLY A 177 -27.51 -1.57 8.08
CA GLY A 177 -28.94 -1.39 8.26
C GLY A 177 -29.38 -0.90 9.63
N SER A 178 -29.51 0.37 9.75
CA SER A 178 -30.59 1.02 10.44
C SER A 178 -31.18 2.08 9.52
#